data_8d375eee69c5920835bc8128aefa5808
#
_entry.id   8d375eee69c5920835bc8128aefa5808
#
_cell.length_a   1.000
_cell.length_b   1.000
_cell.length_c   1.000
_cell.angle_alpha   90.00
_cell.angle_beta   90.00
_cell.angle_gamma   90.00
#
_symmetry.space_group_name_H-M   'P 1'
#
loop_
_entity.id
_entity.type
_entity.pdbx_description
1 polymer ?
#
loop_
_entity_poly.entity_id
_entity_poly.type
_entity_poly.pdbx_seq_one_letter_code
_entity_poly.pdbx_strand_id
1 'polypeptide(L)'
;LGFTIAPTESAYIWKEVLQDLRKRGLEEVLLVVTDGLSGIEESIHSVYPNAQFQQCCVHVSRNIAHKVRVRDRKEICEDFKLVYQANSKEEALDHIDFMIRKWKKQYPRVVNLLLNPALLTFYNFPHAIRRTIYSTNLIEGFNKQLKRYTRRKEQFPNEESLERFFISQFNQYN
;
A
#
# COMPACT_ATOMS: atom_id res chain seq x y z
N LEU A 1 14.22 -5.09 -9.73
CA LEU A 1 14.19 -4.34 -8.49
C LEU A 1 14.97 -5.10 -7.41
N GLY A 2 14.39 -5.71 -6.42
CA GLY A 2 15.10 -6.43 -5.38
C GLY A 2 14.19 -6.89 -4.25
N PHE A 3 14.79 -7.53 -3.27
CA PHE A 3 14.18 -7.91 -2.01
C PHE A 3 15.21 -7.75 -0.91
N THR A 4 14.75 -7.68 0.31
CA THR A 4 15.60 -7.74 1.50
C THR A 4 15.00 -8.71 2.51
N ILE A 5 15.86 -9.34 3.29
CA ILE A 5 15.48 -10.21 4.39
C ILE A 5 15.75 -9.43 5.68
N ALA A 6 14.73 -9.24 6.49
CA ALA A 6 14.84 -8.53 7.75
C ALA A 6 14.01 -9.20 8.83
N PRO A 7 14.41 -9.17 10.09
CA PRO A 7 13.67 -9.79 11.20
C PRO A 7 12.32 -9.11 11.46
N THR A 8 12.22 -7.82 11.13
CA THR A 8 10.99 -7.02 11.31
C THR A 8 10.83 -6.03 10.18
N GLU A 9 9.58 -5.70 9.84
CA GLU A 9 9.27 -4.60 8.94
C GLU A 9 9.26 -3.29 9.71
N SER A 10 10.07 -2.31 9.28
CA SER A 10 10.15 -1.00 9.89
C SER A 10 10.46 0.08 8.85
N ALA A 11 10.12 1.34 9.16
CA ALA A 11 10.45 2.48 8.31
C ALA A 11 11.97 2.62 8.10
N TYR A 12 12.78 2.23 9.09
CA TYR A 12 14.25 2.21 8.99
C TYR A 12 14.73 1.22 7.91
N ILE A 13 14.25 -0.02 7.95
CA ILE A 13 14.59 -1.05 6.93
C ILE A 13 14.16 -0.60 5.54
N TRP A 14 12.98 -0.03 5.42
CA TRP A 14 12.53 0.53 4.13
C TRP A 14 13.42 1.67 3.63
N LYS A 15 13.90 2.53 4.54
CA LYS A 15 14.87 3.57 4.17
C LYS A 15 16.17 2.97 3.61
N GLU A 16 16.72 1.93 4.23
CA GLU A 16 17.90 1.24 3.73
C GLU A 16 17.67 0.63 2.35
N VAL A 17 16.52 -0.03 2.14
CA VAL A 17 16.13 -0.59 0.82
C VAL A 17 16.06 0.51 -0.24
N LEU A 18 15.43 1.63 0.08
CA LEU A 18 15.30 2.75 -0.85
C LEU A 18 16.67 3.38 -1.18
N GLN A 19 17.57 3.50 -0.18
CA GLN A 19 18.93 3.97 -0.37
C GLN A 19 19.76 3.02 -1.26
N ASP A 20 19.59 1.71 -1.08
CA ASP A 20 20.24 0.70 -1.93
C ASP A 20 19.74 0.81 -3.38
N LEU A 21 18.44 0.93 -3.61
CA LEU A 21 17.87 1.14 -4.93
C LEU A 21 18.44 2.39 -5.59
N ARG A 22 18.61 3.48 -4.84
CA ARG A 22 19.20 4.72 -5.34
C ARG A 22 20.68 4.54 -5.73
N LYS A 23 21.47 3.85 -4.89
CA LYS A 23 22.86 3.51 -5.19
C LYS A 23 23.00 2.63 -6.45
N ARG A 24 22.02 1.81 -6.73
CA ARG A 24 21.95 0.95 -7.93
C ARG A 24 21.43 1.67 -9.17
N GLY A 25 21.21 2.97 -9.12
CA GLY A 25 20.86 3.81 -10.27
C GLY A 25 19.37 4.13 -10.40
N LEU A 26 18.51 3.82 -9.41
CA LEU A 26 17.15 4.31 -9.40
C LEU A 26 17.14 5.75 -8.89
N GLU A 27 17.30 6.70 -9.81
CA GLU A 27 17.47 8.12 -9.47
C GLU A 27 16.17 8.82 -9.12
N GLU A 28 15.05 8.42 -9.76
CA GLU A 28 13.75 9.04 -9.61
C GLU A 28 12.66 8.01 -9.35
N VAL A 29 11.76 8.33 -8.41
CA VAL A 29 10.55 7.59 -8.10
C VAL A 29 9.37 8.54 -8.15
N LEU A 30 8.41 8.29 -9.01
CA LEU A 30 7.22 9.14 -9.19
C LEU A 30 6.18 8.91 -8.09
N LEU A 31 5.99 7.66 -7.69
CA LEU A 31 4.95 7.27 -6.74
C LEU A 31 5.41 6.06 -5.91
N VAL A 32 5.19 6.14 -4.62
CA VAL A 32 5.29 4.98 -3.72
C VAL A 32 3.92 4.68 -3.12
N VAL A 33 3.51 3.42 -3.20
CA VAL A 33 2.24 2.94 -2.65
C VAL A 33 2.53 2.02 -1.47
N THR A 34 2.00 2.33 -0.28
CA THR A 34 2.22 1.51 0.92
C THR A 34 0.91 1.23 1.66
N ASP A 35 0.97 0.31 2.62
CA ASP A 35 -0.14 -0.03 3.52
C ASP A 35 -0.32 0.94 4.71
N GLY A 36 0.58 1.93 4.86
CA GLY A 36 0.50 2.96 5.89
C GLY A 36 1.32 2.63 7.14
N LEU A 37 2.46 1.95 6.97
CA LEU A 37 3.44 1.78 8.05
C LEU A 37 3.87 3.16 8.59
N SER A 38 3.87 3.29 9.92
CA SER A 38 4.27 4.55 10.58
C SER A 38 5.72 4.93 10.24
N GLY A 39 5.95 6.21 9.87
CA GLY A 39 7.26 6.75 9.51
C GLY A 39 7.75 6.38 8.09
N ILE A 40 6.96 5.62 7.32
CA ILE A 40 7.36 5.21 5.96
C ILE A 40 7.41 6.41 5.00
N GLU A 41 6.47 7.35 5.12
CA GLU A 41 6.39 8.53 4.27
C GLU A 41 7.64 9.41 4.43
N GLU A 42 8.06 9.68 5.69
CA GLU A 42 9.28 10.42 5.98
C GLU A 42 10.53 9.69 5.46
N SER A 43 10.56 8.36 5.59
CA SER A 43 11.65 7.54 5.04
C SER A 43 11.73 7.63 3.52
N ILE A 44 10.61 7.61 2.82
CA ILE A 44 10.52 7.77 1.36
C ILE A 44 11.05 9.16 0.97
N HIS A 45 10.52 10.23 1.57
CA HIS A 45 10.91 11.59 1.24
C HIS A 45 12.37 11.90 1.59
N SER A 46 12.96 11.23 2.59
CA SER A 46 14.38 11.38 2.91
C SER A 46 15.31 10.87 1.81
N VAL A 47 14.84 9.94 0.96
CA VAL A 47 15.64 9.34 -0.13
C VAL A 47 15.19 9.86 -1.49
N TYR A 48 13.88 10.00 -1.68
CA TYR A 48 13.23 10.49 -2.90
C TYR A 48 12.31 11.67 -2.57
N PRO A 49 12.84 12.90 -2.43
CA PRO A 49 12.05 14.05 -1.97
C PRO A 49 10.87 14.42 -2.86
N ASN A 50 10.96 14.11 -4.17
CA ASN A 50 9.93 14.41 -5.16
C ASN A 50 8.91 13.29 -5.36
N ALA A 51 9.10 12.12 -4.71
CA ALA A 51 8.18 11.01 -4.84
C ALA A 51 6.82 11.37 -4.23
N GLN A 52 5.74 11.12 -4.96
CA GLN A 52 4.41 11.19 -4.39
C GLN A 52 4.14 9.94 -3.52
N PHE A 53 3.35 10.11 -2.49
CA PHE A 53 2.99 9.04 -1.58
C PHE A 53 1.50 8.72 -1.70
N GLN A 54 1.16 7.44 -1.87
CA GLN A 54 -0.21 6.93 -1.91
C GLN A 54 -0.42 5.89 -0.81
N GLN A 55 -1.38 6.13 0.05
CA GLN A 55 -1.83 5.12 0.99
C GLN A 55 -2.74 4.10 0.30
N CYS A 56 -2.48 2.81 0.49
CA CYS A 56 -3.25 1.74 -0.12
C CYS A 56 -4.73 1.79 0.29
N CYS A 57 -5.63 2.10 -0.64
CA CYS A 57 -7.07 2.20 -0.38
C CYS A 57 -7.68 0.88 0.11
N VAL A 58 -7.15 -0.27 -0.34
CA VAL A 58 -7.63 -1.59 0.11
C VAL A 58 -7.27 -1.84 1.57
N HIS A 59 -6.08 -1.45 2.02
CA HIS A 59 -5.70 -1.52 3.44
C HIS A 59 -6.54 -0.56 4.30
N VAL A 60 -6.80 0.64 3.82
CA VAL A 60 -7.71 1.58 4.51
C VAL A 60 -9.11 1.00 4.62
N SER A 61 -9.64 0.39 3.56
CA SER A 61 -10.95 -0.29 3.61
C SER A 61 -10.98 -1.41 4.66
N ARG A 62 -9.93 -2.23 4.74
CA ARG A 62 -9.79 -3.27 5.79
C ARG A 62 -9.74 -2.64 7.19
N ASN A 63 -8.99 -1.56 7.37
CA ASN A 63 -8.91 -0.84 8.65
C ASN A 63 -10.27 -0.26 9.06
N ILE A 64 -11.03 0.29 8.12
CA ILE A 64 -12.41 0.73 8.33
C ILE A 64 -13.27 -0.45 8.82
N ALA A 65 -13.24 -1.56 8.08
CA ALA A 65 -14.02 -2.77 8.42
C ALA A 65 -13.73 -3.31 9.82
N HIS A 66 -12.48 -3.21 10.28
CA HIS A 66 -12.09 -3.64 11.64
C HIS A 66 -12.50 -2.67 12.75
N LYS A 67 -12.74 -1.38 12.43
CA LYS A 67 -13.07 -0.33 13.42
C LYS A 67 -14.56 -0.09 13.56
N VAL A 68 -15.40 -0.80 12.83
CA VAL A 68 -16.86 -0.63 12.85
C VAL A 68 -17.58 -1.90 13.28
N ARG A 69 -18.82 -1.76 13.73
CA ARG A 69 -19.69 -2.90 14.10
C ARG A 69 -19.96 -3.77 12.87
N VAL A 70 -20.10 -5.07 13.07
CA VAL A 70 -20.32 -6.06 11.99
C VAL A 70 -21.50 -5.67 11.09
N ARG A 71 -22.61 -5.21 11.68
CA ARG A 71 -23.82 -4.81 10.94
C ARG A 71 -23.60 -3.64 9.97
N ASP A 72 -22.67 -2.71 10.29
CA ASP A 72 -22.44 -1.49 9.52
C ASP A 72 -21.27 -1.65 8.53
N ARG A 73 -20.50 -2.76 8.67
CA ARG A 73 -19.26 -3.02 7.92
C ARG A 73 -19.45 -3.01 6.42
N LYS A 74 -20.50 -3.67 5.95
CA LYS A 74 -20.77 -3.77 4.51
C LYS A 74 -21.04 -2.40 3.93
N GLU A 75 -21.95 -1.65 4.54
CA GLU A 75 -22.40 -0.36 4.05
C GLU A 75 -21.25 0.68 4.02
N ILE A 76 -20.50 0.82 5.12
CA ILE A 76 -19.40 1.78 5.17
C ILE A 76 -18.26 1.45 4.22
N CYS A 77 -17.99 0.16 3.97
CA CYS A 77 -16.99 -0.26 2.99
C CYS A 77 -17.47 -0.03 1.55
N GLU A 78 -18.76 -0.17 1.28
CA GLU A 78 -19.36 0.17 -0.01
C GLU A 78 -19.30 1.68 -0.24
N ASP A 79 -19.62 2.51 0.75
CA ASP A 79 -19.47 3.96 0.67
C ASP A 79 -18.00 4.34 0.39
N PHE A 80 -17.03 3.74 1.10
CA PHE A 80 -15.61 4.02 0.85
C PHE A 80 -15.13 3.53 -0.52
N LYS A 81 -15.73 2.47 -1.06
CA LYS A 81 -15.41 1.99 -2.39
C LYS A 81 -15.70 3.03 -3.47
N LEU A 82 -16.77 3.81 -3.32
CA LEU A 82 -17.10 4.90 -4.23
C LEU A 82 -16.00 5.97 -4.28
N VAL A 83 -15.31 6.22 -3.17
CA VAL A 83 -14.20 7.19 -3.10
C VAL A 83 -13.08 6.83 -4.06
N TYR A 84 -12.60 5.57 -4.06
CA TYR A 84 -11.46 5.18 -4.91
C TYR A 84 -11.89 4.62 -6.28
N GLN A 85 -13.18 4.52 -6.55
CA GLN A 85 -13.74 4.17 -7.86
C GLN A 85 -14.35 5.36 -8.60
N ALA A 86 -14.31 6.55 -8.03
CA ALA A 86 -14.78 7.77 -8.66
C ALA A 86 -14.00 8.08 -9.95
N ASN A 87 -14.63 8.76 -10.88
CA ASN A 87 -14.02 9.09 -12.17
C ASN A 87 -13.02 10.26 -12.03
N SER A 88 -13.26 11.15 -11.08
CA SER A 88 -12.42 12.32 -10.81
C SER A 88 -12.10 12.48 -9.33
N LYS A 89 -11.11 13.32 -9.02
CA LYS A 89 -10.74 13.68 -7.65
C LYS A 89 -11.85 14.46 -6.96
N GLU A 90 -12.55 15.29 -7.70
CA GLU A 90 -13.68 16.10 -7.22
C GLU A 90 -14.82 15.18 -6.77
N GLU A 91 -15.21 14.21 -7.62
CA GLU A 91 -16.21 13.21 -7.28
C GLU A 91 -15.80 12.37 -6.05
N ALA A 92 -14.51 12.01 -5.95
CA ALA A 92 -13.98 11.31 -4.78
C ALA A 92 -14.09 12.13 -3.49
N LEU A 93 -13.84 13.45 -3.56
CA LEU A 93 -14.01 14.36 -2.43
C LEU A 93 -15.49 14.47 -2.02
N ASP A 94 -16.41 14.53 -2.97
CA ASP A 94 -17.85 14.53 -2.68
C ASP A 94 -18.29 13.25 -1.94
N HIS A 95 -17.74 12.10 -2.33
CA HIS A 95 -17.97 10.83 -1.62
C HIS A 95 -17.37 10.84 -0.22
N ILE A 96 -16.19 11.41 -0.02
CA ILE A 96 -15.60 11.59 1.32
C ILE A 96 -16.49 12.46 2.19
N ASP A 97 -16.96 13.61 1.68
CA ASP A 97 -17.85 14.51 2.42
C ASP A 97 -19.18 13.85 2.78
N PHE A 98 -19.73 13.05 1.86
CA PHE A 98 -20.90 12.22 2.14
C PHE A 98 -20.64 11.24 3.31
N MET A 99 -19.54 10.50 3.27
CA MET A 99 -19.15 9.55 4.30
C MET A 99 -18.96 10.26 5.67
N ILE A 100 -18.31 11.42 5.67
CA ILE A 100 -18.11 12.23 6.89
C ILE A 100 -19.45 12.59 7.50
N ARG A 101 -20.36 13.15 6.72
CA ARG A 101 -21.71 13.53 7.20
C ARG A 101 -22.48 12.33 7.74
N LYS A 102 -22.43 11.19 7.05
CA LYS A 102 -23.17 9.97 7.40
C LYS A 102 -22.62 9.30 8.67
N TRP A 103 -21.29 9.18 8.79
CA TRP A 103 -20.65 8.32 9.77
C TRP A 103 -19.96 9.01 10.95
N LYS A 104 -19.79 10.35 10.92
CA LYS A 104 -19.03 11.11 11.93
C LYS A 104 -19.53 10.89 13.36
N LYS A 105 -20.85 10.85 13.58
CA LYS A 105 -21.42 10.66 14.91
C LYS A 105 -21.13 9.27 15.48
N GLN A 106 -21.14 8.24 14.62
CA GLN A 106 -21.04 6.85 15.04
C GLN A 106 -19.60 6.34 15.03
N TYR A 107 -18.78 6.80 14.06
CA TYR A 107 -17.42 6.34 13.85
C TYR A 107 -16.42 7.50 13.60
N PRO A 108 -16.22 8.42 14.58
CA PRO A 108 -15.34 9.57 14.38
C PRO A 108 -13.89 9.17 14.05
N ARG A 109 -13.41 8.04 14.61
CA ARG A 109 -12.06 7.52 14.31
C ARG A 109 -11.91 7.01 12.88
N VAL A 110 -12.98 6.54 12.27
CA VAL A 110 -12.98 6.12 10.85
C VAL A 110 -12.95 7.35 9.95
N VAL A 111 -13.75 8.37 10.28
CA VAL A 111 -13.77 9.63 9.54
C VAL A 111 -12.38 10.27 9.48
N ASN A 112 -11.61 10.20 10.57
CA ASN A 112 -10.25 10.75 10.60
C ASN A 112 -9.31 10.04 9.60
N LEU A 113 -9.55 8.77 9.26
CA LEU A 113 -8.77 8.08 8.21
C LEU A 113 -9.03 8.69 6.82
N LEU A 114 -10.25 9.18 6.58
CA LEU A 114 -10.65 9.75 5.30
C LEU A 114 -10.03 11.13 5.04
N LEU A 115 -9.54 11.80 6.08
CA LEU A 115 -8.91 13.12 5.99
C LEU A 115 -7.45 13.07 5.52
N ASN A 116 -6.87 11.88 5.35
CA ASN A 116 -5.51 11.74 4.87
C ASN A 116 -5.43 12.06 3.37
N PRO A 117 -4.70 13.13 2.97
CA PRO A 117 -4.59 13.53 1.56
C PRO A 117 -3.93 12.45 0.70
N ALA A 118 -3.09 11.60 1.30
CA ALA A 118 -2.43 10.49 0.62
C ALA A 118 -3.40 9.39 0.11
N LEU A 119 -4.69 9.43 0.48
CA LEU A 119 -5.71 8.54 -0.08
C LEU A 119 -6.04 8.82 -1.55
N LEU A 120 -5.89 10.07 -1.98
CA LEU A 120 -6.33 10.54 -3.29
C LEU A 120 -5.17 10.89 -4.22
N THR A 121 -3.93 10.59 -3.84
CA THR A 121 -2.74 10.91 -4.64
C THR A 121 -2.78 10.26 -6.02
N PHE A 122 -3.32 9.05 -6.12
CA PHE A 122 -3.42 8.32 -7.39
C PHE A 122 -4.27 9.05 -8.46
N TYR A 123 -5.16 9.98 -8.04
CA TYR A 123 -5.90 10.82 -8.99
C TYR A 123 -5.03 11.81 -9.77
N ASN A 124 -3.82 12.11 -9.28
CA ASN A 124 -2.86 12.95 -9.99
C ASN A 124 -2.26 12.25 -11.23
N PHE A 125 -2.52 10.96 -11.39
CA PHE A 125 -1.97 10.12 -12.46
C PHE A 125 -3.02 9.81 -13.53
N PRO A 126 -2.59 9.44 -14.77
CA PRO A 126 -3.49 9.10 -15.86
C PRO A 126 -4.49 8.00 -15.47
N HIS A 127 -5.75 8.15 -15.91
CA HIS A 127 -6.85 7.24 -15.58
C HIS A 127 -6.51 5.76 -15.86
N ALA A 128 -5.80 5.49 -16.96
CA ALA A 128 -5.43 4.12 -17.37
C ALA A 128 -4.65 3.34 -16.32
N ILE A 129 -3.84 4.01 -15.48
CA ILE A 129 -3.02 3.34 -14.45
C ILE A 129 -3.61 3.43 -13.05
N ARG A 130 -4.61 4.27 -12.80
CA ARG A 130 -5.16 4.51 -11.46
C ARG A 130 -5.56 3.22 -10.76
N ARG A 131 -6.17 2.27 -11.51
CA ARG A 131 -6.62 0.99 -10.97
C ARG A 131 -5.49 0.14 -10.41
N THR A 132 -4.27 0.30 -10.90
CA THR A 132 -3.10 -0.47 -10.45
C THR A 132 -2.35 0.21 -9.30
N ILE A 133 -2.49 1.53 -9.14
CA ILE A 133 -1.70 2.33 -8.20
C ILE A 133 -2.46 2.80 -6.94
N TYR A 134 -3.78 2.62 -6.85
CA TYR A 134 -4.50 2.94 -5.61
C TYR A 134 -4.34 1.85 -4.53
N SER A 135 -3.73 0.71 -4.85
CA SER A 135 -3.57 -0.41 -3.92
C SER A 135 -2.28 -1.18 -4.12
N THR A 136 -1.88 -1.92 -3.09
CA THR A 136 -0.73 -2.84 -3.10
C THR A 136 -1.11 -4.26 -3.55
N ASN A 137 -2.28 -4.46 -4.15
CA ASN A 137 -2.81 -5.79 -4.50
C ASN A 137 -1.89 -6.61 -5.40
N LEU A 138 -1.17 -5.96 -6.34
CA LEU A 138 -0.24 -6.66 -7.23
C LEU A 138 0.90 -7.30 -6.44
N ILE A 139 1.56 -6.54 -5.58
CA ILE A 139 2.66 -7.05 -4.75
C ILE A 139 2.15 -8.04 -3.69
N GLU A 140 0.95 -7.82 -3.13
CA GLU A 140 0.33 -8.79 -2.23
C GLU A 140 0.06 -10.14 -2.93
N GLY A 141 -0.42 -10.11 -4.17
CA GLY A 141 -0.63 -11.30 -4.99
C GLY A 141 0.67 -12.09 -5.21
N PHE A 142 1.72 -11.39 -5.58
CA PHE A 142 3.07 -11.95 -5.71
C PHE A 142 3.59 -12.53 -4.38
N ASN A 143 3.48 -11.78 -3.29
CA ASN A 143 3.90 -12.24 -1.97
C ASN A 143 3.12 -13.50 -1.50
N LYS A 144 1.82 -13.61 -1.82
CA LYS A 144 1.04 -14.84 -1.55
C LYS A 144 1.59 -16.04 -2.33
N GLN A 145 2.00 -15.83 -3.58
CA GLN A 145 2.61 -16.88 -4.39
C GLN A 145 3.96 -17.31 -3.80
N LEU A 146 4.84 -16.36 -3.46
CA LEU A 146 6.10 -16.66 -2.78
C LEU A 146 5.88 -17.44 -1.48
N LYS A 147 4.96 -17.01 -0.61
CA LYS A 147 4.63 -17.73 0.63
C LYS A 147 4.13 -19.15 0.38
N ARG A 148 3.42 -19.41 -0.72
CA ARG A 148 2.99 -20.76 -1.08
C ARG A 148 4.17 -21.65 -1.46
N TYR A 149 5.15 -21.12 -2.17
CA TYR A 149 6.35 -21.85 -2.56
C TYR A 149 7.31 -22.07 -1.39
N THR A 150 7.51 -21.07 -0.53
CA THR A 150 8.36 -21.22 0.67
C THR A 150 7.82 -22.26 1.63
N ARG A 151 6.48 -22.31 1.86
CA ARG A 151 5.85 -23.31 2.72
C ARG A 151 6.09 -24.76 2.25
N ARG A 152 6.27 -25.00 0.96
CA ARG A 152 6.55 -26.33 0.42
C ARG A 152 7.98 -26.79 0.70
N LYS A 153 8.89 -25.87 1.01
CA LYS A 153 10.31 -26.18 1.29
C LYS A 153 10.60 -26.38 2.78
N GLU A 154 9.63 -26.08 3.65
CA GLU A 154 9.68 -26.19 5.12
C GLU A 154 10.83 -25.43 5.77
N GLN A 155 12.09 -25.63 5.33
CA GLN A 155 13.27 -24.95 5.86
C GLN A 155 14.27 -24.61 4.76
N PHE A 156 15.05 -23.56 5.01
CA PHE A 156 16.23 -23.21 4.24
C PHE A 156 17.46 -23.37 5.12
N PRO A 157 18.54 -24.02 4.65
CA PRO A 157 19.72 -24.30 5.46
C PRO A 157 20.47 -23.02 5.88
N ASN A 158 20.39 -21.96 5.08
CA ASN A 158 20.98 -20.65 5.37
C ASN A 158 20.31 -19.55 4.54
N GLU A 159 20.64 -18.29 4.83
CA GLU A 159 20.09 -17.11 4.14
C GLU A 159 20.41 -17.11 2.63
N GLU A 160 21.62 -17.53 2.25
CA GLU A 160 22.02 -17.61 0.84
C GLU A 160 21.15 -18.58 0.02
N SER A 161 20.71 -19.68 0.62
CA SER A 161 19.77 -20.62 -0.01
C SER A 161 18.38 -20.00 -0.19
N LEU A 162 17.95 -19.18 0.76
CA LEU A 162 16.70 -18.43 0.69
C LEU A 162 16.78 -17.36 -0.39
N GLU A 163 17.90 -16.63 -0.48
CA GLU A 163 18.12 -15.61 -1.51
C GLU A 163 18.11 -16.22 -2.92
N ARG A 164 18.87 -17.30 -3.15
CA ARG A 164 18.86 -18.02 -4.45
C ARG A 164 17.46 -18.48 -4.83
N PHE A 165 16.70 -18.96 -3.86
CA PHE A 165 15.32 -19.34 -4.09
C PHE A 165 14.47 -18.15 -4.53
N PHE A 166 14.55 -17.00 -3.85
CA PHE A 166 13.79 -15.79 -4.25
C PHE A 166 14.21 -15.29 -5.63
N ILE A 167 15.50 -15.23 -5.93
CA ILE A 167 16.00 -14.86 -7.26
C ILE A 167 15.37 -15.75 -8.34
N SER A 168 15.34 -17.07 -8.11
CA SER A 168 14.71 -18.02 -9.04
C SER A 168 13.21 -17.72 -9.23
N GLN A 169 12.48 -17.41 -8.14
CA GLN A 169 11.05 -17.09 -8.24
C GLN A 169 10.78 -15.75 -8.95
N PHE A 170 11.62 -14.74 -8.74
CA PHE A 170 11.53 -13.47 -9.46
C PHE A 170 11.76 -13.64 -10.95
N ASN A 171 12.76 -14.44 -11.34
CA ASN A 171 13.05 -14.72 -12.75
C ASN A 171 11.93 -15.50 -13.46
N GLN A 172 11.18 -16.33 -12.73
CA GLN A 172 10.02 -17.05 -13.28
C GLN A 172 8.76 -16.19 -13.40
N TYR A 173 8.67 -15.10 -12.63
CA TYR A 173 7.53 -14.21 -12.64
C TYR A 173 7.58 -13.17 -13.76
N ASN A 174 8.77 -12.82 -14.25
CA ASN A 174 8.98 -11.94 -15.40
C ASN A 174 8.84 -12.68 -16.72
#